data_a91a17209b50422beb8c66f0036ecf40
#
_entry.id   a91a17209b50422beb8c66f0036ecf40
#
_cell.length_a   1.000
_cell.length_b   1.000
_cell.length_c   1.000
_cell.angle_alpha   90.00
_cell.angle_beta   90.00
_cell.angle_gamma   90.00
#
_symmetry.space_group_name_H-M   'P 1'
#
loop_
_entity.id
_entity.type
_entity.pdbx_description
1 polymer ?
#
loop_
_entity_poly.entity_id
_entity_poly.type
_entity_poly.pdbx_seq_one_letter_code
_entity_poly.pdbx_strand_id
1 'polypeptide(L)'
;MRRRDFIGVIGGMAATWPLAAPAQQVQRIRRLGVLWSIPADQPDAQARHAAFLQALRQLGWTEGGNVQIEARWSAGDAAITRKQAAELAALTPDVILAIGSAGVAAILQATRSVPVVFAVVPDPVGSGFVESLAEPGGNATGFMMFEYDLSAKWLELLKEIAPTVTRAAVLRDAAITAGIGQFAVIQSVARSFGIDVKAINLRDAATIESSVAAFARAPNGGLILTASALSAVHRDLIISLAAKYRLPATYQERSYVAAGGLVSYGSNFLDQHRRAAVYVDRILKGEKPADLPVQAPTTDRSVSSAA
;
A
#
# COMPACT_ATOMS: atom_id res chain seq x y z
N MET A 1 -67.98 29.55 58.82
CA MET A 1 -66.72 29.28 59.54
C MET A 1 -65.57 29.48 58.60
N ARG A 2 -64.70 30.25 59.01
CA ARG A 2 -63.75 31.17 58.41
C ARG A 2 -62.74 30.55 57.45
N ARG A 3 -62.79 31.03 56.23
CA ARG A 3 -61.74 31.05 55.21
C ARG A 3 -60.54 31.87 55.72
N ARG A 4 -59.49 31.33 56.22
CA ARG A 4 -58.19 31.97 56.46
C ARG A 4 -57.29 30.97 57.16
N ASP A 5 -56.56 30.22 56.42
CA ASP A 5 -55.31 29.56 56.85
C ASP A 5 -54.78 28.61 55.73
N PHE A 6 -54.76 29.19 54.48
CA PHE A 6 -54.19 28.39 53.33
C PHE A 6 -53.28 29.27 52.49
N ILE A 7 -52.47 30.08 53.14
CA ILE A 7 -51.37 30.80 52.48
C ILE A 7 -50.15 30.71 53.39
N GLY A 8 -49.25 29.78 53.16
CA GLY A 8 -48.00 29.78 53.90
C GLY A 8 -47.14 28.53 53.81
N VAL A 9 -47.10 27.82 52.66
CA VAL A 9 -46.01 26.82 52.40
C VAL A 9 -45.85 26.69 50.87
N ILE A 10 -45.47 27.76 50.22
CA ILE A 10 -44.85 27.70 48.87
C ILE A 10 -43.63 28.61 48.90
N GLY A 11 -42.61 28.14 49.54
CA GLY A 11 -41.35 28.84 49.60
C GLY A 11 -40.22 27.82 49.76
N GLY A 12 -39.54 27.42 48.72
CA GLY A 12 -38.26 26.78 48.89
C GLY A 12 -38.05 25.36 48.31
N MET A 13 -38.57 25.10 47.13
CA MET A 13 -37.93 24.08 46.28
C MET A 13 -37.20 24.76 45.09
N ALA A 14 -36.11 25.42 45.42
CA ALA A 14 -35.10 25.70 44.39
C ALA A 14 -34.58 24.36 43.88
N ALA A 15 -35.09 23.96 42.72
CA ALA A 15 -34.58 22.80 41.99
C ALA A 15 -33.11 23.04 41.71
N THR A 16 -32.23 22.44 42.49
CA THR A 16 -30.83 22.23 42.12
C THR A 16 -30.80 21.20 40.99
N TRP A 17 -31.05 21.64 39.78
CA TRP A 17 -30.65 20.86 38.63
C TRP A 17 -29.12 20.69 38.72
N PRO A 18 -28.59 19.45 38.80
CA PRO A 18 -27.19 19.28 38.63
C PRO A 18 -26.89 19.75 37.19
N LEU A 19 -26.15 20.85 37.06
CA LEU A 19 -25.44 21.19 35.86
C LEU A 19 -24.51 19.99 35.62
N ALA A 20 -24.99 19.01 34.88
CA ALA A 20 -24.13 18.00 34.27
C ALA A 20 -23.19 18.78 33.33
N ALA A 21 -22.10 19.28 33.92
CA ALA A 21 -20.96 19.71 33.13
C ALA A 21 -20.66 18.53 32.20
N PRO A 22 -20.64 18.70 30.87
CA PRO A 22 -20.13 17.68 30.01
C PRO A 22 -18.71 17.44 30.51
N ALA A 23 -18.48 16.31 31.19
CA ALA A 23 -17.13 15.86 31.50
C ALA A 23 -16.45 15.83 30.15
N GLN A 24 -15.54 16.76 29.88
CA GLN A 24 -14.60 16.67 28.79
C GLN A 24 -13.90 15.35 29.02
N GLN A 25 -14.40 14.30 28.37
CA GLN A 25 -13.63 13.08 28.22
C GLN A 25 -12.32 13.55 27.62
N VAL A 26 -11.27 13.50 28.42
CA VAL A 26 -9.90 13.69 27.94
C VAL A 26 -9.76 12.69 26.80
N GLN A 27 -9.88 13.18 25.58
CA GLN A 27 -9.92 12.35 24.40
C GLN A 27 -8.53 11.71 24.35
N ARG A 28 -8.47 10.41 24.68
CA ARG A 28 -7.21 9.63 24.66
C ARG A 28 -6.56 9.85 23.30
N ILE A 29 -5.35 10.39 23.27
CA ILE A 29 -4.56 10.51 22.06
C ILE A 29 -4.35 9.10 21.50
N ARG A 30 -4.85 8.85 20.29
CA ARG A 30 -4.69 7.58 19.60
C ARG A 30 -3.27 7.46 19.07
N ARG A 31 -2.77 6.24 18.97
CA ARG A 31 -1.43 5.96 18.41
C ARG A 31 -1.56 5.17 17.13
N LEU A 32 -0.96 5.68 16.05
CA LEU A 32 -0.91 5.09 14.73
C LEU A 32 0.53 4.76 14.36
N GLY A 33 0.83 3.48 14.13
CA GLY A 33 2.09 3.06 13.51
C GLY A 33 1.98 3.09 11.99
N VAL A 34 3.05 3.46 11.28
CA VAL A 34 3.11 3.39 9.82
C VAL A 34 4.44 2.77 9.40
N LEU A 35 4.39 1.66 8.65
CA LEU A 35 5.58 1.00 8.11
C LEU A 35 5.63 1.13 6.59
N TRP A 36 6.58 1.91 6.09
CA TRP A 36 6.85 2.12 4.67
C TRP A 36 7.94 1.18 4.18
N SER A 37 7.69 0.52 3.03
CA SER A 37 8.66 -0.38 2.40
C SER A 37 9.62 0.31 1.42
N ILE A 38 9.44 1.60 1.13
CA ILE A 38 10.26 2.39 0.20
C ILE A 38 11.06 3.46 0.95
N PRO A 39 12.16 3.98 0.37
CA PRO A 39 12.95 5.03 1.00
C PRO A 39 12.15 6.32 1.25
N ALA A 40 12.44 6.99 2.37
CA ALA A 40 11.74 8.22 2.76
C ALA A 40 12.00 9.41 1.84
N ASP A 41 13.15 9.46 1.17
CA ASP A 41 13.59 10.53 0.29
C ASP A 41 13.01 10.45 -1.14
N GLN A 42 12.34 9.35 -1.48
CA GLN A 42 11.70 9.22 -2.79
C GLN A 42 10.46 10.12 -2.89
N PRO A 43 10.31 10.89 -4.00
CA PRO A 43 9.16 11.79 -4.20
C PRO A 43 7.81 11.06 -4.12
N ASP A 44 7.73 9.84 -4.67
CA ASP A 44 6.51 9.03 -4.63
C ASP A 44 6.13 8.62 -3.21
N ALA A 45 7.13 8.28 -2.37
CA ALA A 45 6.92 7.95 -0.96
C ALA A 45 6.35 9.14 -0.20
N GLN A 46 6.94 10.33 -0.41
CA GLN A 46 6.46 11.57 0.20
C GLN A 46 5.06 11.95 -0.29
N ALA A 47 4.76 11.79 -1.59
CA ALA A 47 3.44 12.07 -2.14
C ALA A 47 2.36 11.15 -1.55
N ARG A 48 2.65 9.84 -1.41
CA ARG A 48 1.74 8.84 -0.81
C ARG A 48 1.52 9.12 0.67
N HIS A 49 2.60 9.42 1.40
CA HIS A 49 2.52 9.78 2.82
C HIS A 49 1.68 11.06 3.03
N ALA A 50 1.93 12.10 2.25
CA ALA A 50 1.17 13.33 2.29
C ALA A 50 -0.33 13.12 1.97
N ALA A 51 -0.65 12.28 0.96
CA ALA A 51 -2.02 11.94 0.60
C ALA A 51 -2.75 11.22 1.75
N PHE A 52 -2.08 10.28 2.42
CA PHE A 52 -2.58 9.59 3.60
C PHE A 52 -2.85 10.56 4.77
N LEU A 53 -1.87 11.40 5.12
CA LEU A 53 -2.00 12.38 6.19
C LEU A 53 -3.09 13.42 5.90
N GLN A 54 -3.21 13.85 4.64
CA GLN A 54 -4.28 14.76 4.22
C GLN A 54 -5.65 14.13 4.42
N ALA A 55 -5.82 12.86 4.02
CA ALA A 55 -7.08 12.14 4.21
C ALA A 55 -7.42 11.95 5.69
N LEU A 56 -6.43 11.62 6.55
CA LEU A 56 -6.64 11.56 8.00
C LEU A 56 -7.11 12.89 8.57
N ARG A 57 -6.51 14.02 8.16
CA ARG A 57 -6.95 15.36 8.59
C ARG A 57 -8.39 15.66 8.17
N GLN A 58 -8.78 15.28 6.96
CA GLN A 58 -10.16 15.45 6.47
C GLN A 58 -11.17 14.62 7.29
N LEU A 59 -10.73 13.50 7.89
CA LEU A 59 -11.52 12.66 8.78
C LEU A 59 -11.49 13.13 10.25
N GLY A 60 -10.80 14.24 10.54
CA GLY A 60 -10.73 14.86 11.86
C GLY A 60 -9.55 14.44 12.73
N TRP A 61 -8.58 13.69 12.18
CA TRP A 61 -7.37 13.28 12.88
C TRP A 61 -6.23 14.28 12.68
N THR A 62 -5.74 14.85 13.77
CA THR A 62 -4.67 15.85 13.76
C THR A 62 -3.49 15.34 14.57
N GLU A 63 -2.33 15.21 13.92
CA GLU A 63 -1.09 14.80 14.59
C GLU A 63 -0.71 15.77 15.70
N GLY A 64 -0.34 15.24 16.87
CA GLY A 64 -0.08 16.01 18.08
C GLY A 64 -1.34 16.53 18.81
N GLY A 65 -2.52 16.44 18.18
CA GLY A 65 -3.81 16.79 18.79
C GLY A 65 -4.54 15.56 19.35
N ASN A 66 -5.11 14.73 18.49
CA ASN A 66 -5.86 13.54 18.87
C ASN A 66 -5.26 12.23 18.34
N VAL A 67 -4.22 12.29 17.53
CA VAL A 67 -3.44 11.13 17.07
C VAL A 67 -1.93 11.43 17.14
N GLN A 68 -1.16 10.42 17.56
CA GLN A 68 0.30 10.41 17.47
C GLN A 68 0.70 9.41 16.39
N ILE A 69 1.53 9.82 15.43
CA ILE A 69 1.92 9.01 14.27
C ILE A 69 3.38 8.63 14.38
N GLU A 70 3.65 7.31 14.39
CA GLU A 70 5.00 6.74 14.44
C GLU A 70 5.34 6.11 13.08
N ALA A 71 6.01 6.85 12.21
CA ALA A 71 6.40 6.37 10.88
C ALA A 71 7.79 5.74 10.88
N ARG A 72 7.96 4.63 10.14
CA ARG A 72 9.23 3.93 9.91
C ARG A 72 9.38 3.64 8.41
N TRP A 73 10.61 3.68 7.92
CA TRP A 73 10.94 3.52 6.50
C TRP A 73 12.04 2.48 6.37
N SER A 74 11.76 1.38 5.67
CA SER A 74 12.69 0.23 5.58
C SER A 74 13.47 0.15 4.27
N ALA A 75 13.14 0.97 3.28
CA ALA A 75 13.81 1.05 1.98
C ALA A 75 13.96 -0.32 1.28
N GLY A 76 13.03 -1.25 1.48
CA GLY A 76 13.06 -2.60 0.91
C GLY A 76 14.02 -3.58 1.61
N ASP A 77 14.76 -3.16 2.62
CA ASP A 77 15.65 -4.05 3.37
C ASP A 77 14.84 -4.94 4.32
N ALA A 78 14.99 -6.27 4.17
CA ALA A 78 14.21 -7.24 4.94
C ALA A 78 14.59 -7.28 6.43
N ALA A 79 15.85 -7.01 6.79
CA ALA A 79 16.29 -7.00 8.18
C ALA A 79 15.79 -5.73 8.89
N ILE A 80 15.90 -4.58 8.23
CA ILE A 80 15.36 -3.31 8.71
C ILE A 80 13.84 -3.41 8.85
N THR A 81 13.14 -3.98 7.86
CA THR A 81 11.69 -4.16 7.89
C THR A 81 11.25 -4.96 9.12
N ARG A 82 11.88 -6.11 9.40
CA ARG A 82 11.57 -6.94 10.59
C ARG A 82 11.84 -6.20 11.90
N LYS A 83 12.98 -5.51 12.00
CA LYS A 83 13.35 -4.72 13.18
C LYS A 83 12.30 -3.63 13.45
N GLN A 84 11.98 -2.83 12.44
CA GLN A 84 11.01 -1.73 12.57
C GLN A 84 9.58 -2.22 12.83
N ALA A 85 9.18 -3.37 12.27
CA ALA A 85 7.92 -4.00 12.56
C ALA A 85 7.79 -4.40 14.03
N ALA A 86 8.86 -5.01 14.60
CA ALA A 86 8.91 -5.36 16.02
C ALA A 86 8.86 -4.12 16.92
N GLU A 87 9.59 -3.06 16.57
CA GLU A 87 9.57 -1.78 17.30
C GLU A 87 8.16 -1.16 17.30
N LEU A 88 7.50 -1.10 16.14
CA LEU A 88 6.13 -0.58 16.05
C LEU A 88 5.13 -1.42 16.84
N ALA A 89 5.22 -2.74 16.76
CA ALA A 89 4.35 -3.63 17.52
C ALA A 89 4.54 -3.49 19.06
N ALA A 90 5.78 -3.29 19.51
CA ALA A 90 6.11 -3.07 20.92
C ALA A 90 5.51 -1.78 21.49
N LEU A 91 5.26 -0.77 20.65
CA LEU A 91 4.56 0.46 21.05
C LEU A 91 3.06 0.25 21.33
N THR A 92 2.53 -0.94 21.02
CA THR A 92 1.10 -1.28 21.16
C THR A 92 0.16 -0.18 20.65
N PRO A 93 0.31 0.23 19.35
CA PRO A 93 -0.52 1.28 18.81
C PRO A 93 -1.97 0.82 18.65
N ASP A 94 -2.91 1.77 18.50
CA ASP A 94 -4.32 1.46 18.26
C ASP A 94 -4.55 0.86 16.88
N VAL A 95 -3.67 1.17 15.90
CA VAL A 95 -3.66 0.58 14.55
C VAL A 95 -2.28 0.76 13.89
N ILE A 96 -1.91 -0.17 13.00
CA ILE A 96 -0.71 -0.05 12.15
C ILE A 96 -1.13 -0.02 10.68
N LEU A 97 -0.67 0.99 9.93
CA LEU A 97 -0.69 0.97 8.46
C LEU A 97 0.60 0.32 7.95
N ALA A 98 0.51 -0.78 7.22
CA ALA A 98 1.64 -1.49 6.64
C ALA A 98 1.59 -1.46 5.11
N ILE A 99 2.68 -1.01 4.46
CA ILE A 99 2.73 -0.84 3.01
C ILE A 99 3.54 -1.97 2.37
N GLY A 100 2.92 -2.66 1.41
CA GLY A 100 3.52 -3.76 0.66
C GLY A 100 3.60 -5.08 1.43
N SER A 101 3.67 -6.20 0.70
CA SER A 101 3.60 -7.55 1.28
C SER A 101 4.69 -7.83 2.32
N ALA A 102 5.93 -7.35 2.10
CA ALA A 102 7.02 -7.56 3.06
C ALA A 102 6.77 -6.86 4.40
N GLY A 103 6.26 -5.62 4.36
CA GLY A 103 5.89 -4.86 5.56
C GLY A 103 4.76 -5.53 6.33
N VAL A 104 3.71 -5.97 5.62
CA VAL A 104 2.56 -6.67 6.22
C VAL A 104 3.00 -7.98 6.87
N ALA A 105 3.78 -8.81 6.16
CA ALA A 105 4.31 -10.06 6.69
C ALA A 105 5.11 -9.84 7.99
N ALA A 106 5.98 -8.84 8.01
CA ALA A 106 6.79 -8.52 9.19
C ALA A 106 5.93 -8.05 10.39
N ILE A 107 4.92 -7.20 10.15
CA ILE A 107 3.99 -6.76 11.22
C ILE A 107 3.17 -7.95 11.74
N LEU A 108 2.62 -8.80 10.87
CA LEU A 108 1.81 -9.94 11.28
C LEU A 108 2.63 -11.03 12.00
N GLN A 109 3.94 -11.09 11.79
CA GLN A 109 4.85 -11.90 12.60
C GLN A 109 5.10 -11.28 13.98
N ALA A 110 5.16 -9.96 14.07
CA ALA A 110 5.45 -9.24 15.31
C ALA A 110 4.23 -9.11 16.23
N THR A 111 3.00 -9.09 15.68
CA THR A 111 1.77 -8.95 16.47
C THR A 111 0.59 -9.70 15.85
N ARG A 112 -0.28 -10.27 16.70
CA ARG A 112 -1.55 -10.90 16.34
C ARG A 112 -2.76 -10.16 16.91
N SER A 113 -2.54 -9.12 17.71
CA SER A 113 -3.59 -8.40 18.43
C SER A 113 -3.75 -6.95 17.97
N VAL A 114 -2.66 -6.30 17.54
CA VAL A 114 -2.75 -4.92 17.04
C VAL A 114 -3.45 -4.94 15.68
N PRO A 115 -4.50 -4.12 15.48
CA PRO A 115 -5.15 -3.94 14.18
C PRO A 115 -4.18 -3.49 13.11
N VAL A 116 -4.28 -4.10 11.92
CA VAL A 116 -3.42 -3.79 10.77
C VAL A 116 -4.28 -3.40 9.57
N VAL A 117 -4.02 -2.23 9.01
CA VAL A 117 -4.51 -1.84 7.69
C VAL A 117 -3.35 -1.98 6.71
N PHE A 118 -3.54 -2.70 5.64
CA PHE A 118 -2.51 -2.79 4.60
C PHE A 118 -2.90 -2.03 3.34
N ALA A 119 -1.90 -1.58 2.59
CA ALA A 119 -2.05 -1.05 1.24
C ALA A 119 -0.93 -1.58 0.34
N VAL A 120 -1.21 -1.59 -0.97
CA VAL A 120 -0.22 -2.02 -1.99
C VAL A 120 0.18 -3.49 -1.80
N VAL A 121 -0.80 -4.36 -1.51
CA VAL A 121 -0.61 -5.81 -1.40
C VAL A 121 -1.30 -6.50 -2.58
N PRO A 122 -0.56 -7.19 -3.46
CA PRO A 122 -1.16 -7.83 -4.65
C PRO A 122 -2.12 -8.97 -4.32
N ASP A 123 -1.73 -9.85 -3.40
CA ASP A 123 -2.48 -11.06 -3.05
C ASP A 123 -2.46 -11.28 -1.54
N PRO A 124 -3.40 -10.68 -0.81
CA PRO A 124 -3.44 -10.82 0.65
C PRO A 124 -3.94 -12.21 1.09
N VAL A 125 -4.77 -12.89 0.29
CA VAL A 125 -5.26 -14.24 0.57
C VAL A 125 -4.18 -15.28 0.32
N GLY A 126 -3.58 -15.28 -0.87
CA GLY A 126 -2.48 -16.20 -1.21
C GLY A 126 -1.23 -16.00 -0.36
N SER A 127 -1.03 -14.78 0.19
CA SER A 127 0.02 -14.49 1.16
C SER A 127 -0.32 -14.93 2.60
N GLY A 128 -1.54 -15.38 2.86
CA GLY A 128 -2.01 -15.80 4.18
C GLY A 128 -2.20 -14.63 5.18
N PHE A 129 -2.41 -13.40 4.69
CA PHE A 129 -2.63 -12.23 5.55
C PHE A 129 -4.08 -12.11 6.00
N VAL A 130 -5.00 -12.61 5.20
CA VAL A 130 -6.44 -12.66 5.46
C VAL A 130 -7.01 -14.00 4.99
N GLU A 131 -8.15 -14.44 5.55
CA GLU A 131 -8.82 -15.68 5.18
C GLU A 131 -9.50 -15.56 3.82
N SER A 132 -10.20 -14.44 3.60
CA SER A 132 -10.83 -14.11 2.33
C SER A 132 -10.89 -12.59 2.14
N LEU A 133 -11.26 -12.13 0.93
CA LEU A 133 -11.42 -10.70 0.67
C LEU A 133 -12.68 -10.13 1.33
N ALA A 134 -13.76 -10.92 1.39
CA ALA A 134 -15.03 -10.51 1.99
C ALA A 134 -14.97 -10.54 3.53
N GLU A 135 -14.35 -11.55 4.08
CA GLU A 135 -14.22 -11.80 5.52
C GLU A 135 -12.73 -12.03 5.86
N PRO A 136 -12.00 -10.99 6.25
CA PRO A 136 -10.56 -11.09 6.53
C PRO A 136 -10.20 -12.04 7.69
N GLY A 137 -11.06 -12.19 8.68
CA GLY A 137 -10.98 -13.20 9.75
C GLY A 137 -10.01 -12.90 10.89
N GLY A 138 -8.95 -12.14 10.65
CA GLY A 138 -7.86 -11.87 11.60
C GLY A 138 -7.79 -10.43 12.08
N ASN A 139 -6.56 -10.00 12.44
CA ASN A 139 -6.28 -8.63 12.84
C ASN A 139 -5.85 -7.72 11.66
N ALA A 140 -5.95 -8.19 10.42
CA ALA A 140 -5.55 -7.45 9.22
C ALA A 140 -6.69 -7.29 8.22
N THR A 141 -6.74 -6.13 7.57
CA THR A 141 -7.59 -5.82 6.42
C THR A 141 -6.91 -4.75 5.58
N GLY A 142 -7.47 -4.38 4.43
CA GLY A 142 -6.88 -3.28 3.65
C GLY A 142 -7.24 -3.26 2.17
N PHE A 143 -6.25 -2.91 1.34
CA PHE A 143 -6.43 -2.60 -0.07
C PHE A 143 -5.48 -3.39 -0.94
N MET A 144 -6.05 -4.16 -1.88
CA MET A 144 -5.28 -4.87 -2.88
C MET A 144 -4.61 -3.90 -3.84
N MET A 145 -3.42 -4.26 -4.26
CA MET A 145 -2.68 -3.49 -5.26
C MET A 145 -3.29 -3.66 -6.66
N PHE A 146 -3.54 -4.88 -7.08
CA PHE A 146 -4.16 -5.28 -8.35
C PHE A 146 -4.52 -6.78 -8.30
N GLU A 147 -5.28 -7.21 -9.29
CA GLU A 147 -5.47 -8.64 -9.58
C GLU A 147 -4.30 -9.15 -10.46
N TYR A 148 -3.91 -10.41 -10.31
CA TYR A 148 -2.79 -11.00 -11.07
C TYR A 148 -2.98 -10.92 -12.59
N ASP A 149 -4.22 -10.99 -13.08
CA ASP A 149 -4.58 -10.90 -14.49
C ASP A 149 -4.11 -9.59 -15.15
N LEU A 150 -3.95 -8.51 -14.35
CA LEU A 150 -3.38 -7.27 -14.81
C LEU A 150 -1.96 -7.44 -15.38
N SER A 151 -1.22 -8.44 -14.89
CA SER A 151 0.16 -8.70 -15.36
C SER A 151 0.22 -9.14 -16.83
N ALA A 152 -0.81 -9.80 -17.33
CA ALA A 152 -0.91 -10.13 -18.76
C ALA A 152 -0.98 -8.88 -19.64
N LYS A 153 -1.59 -7.80 -19.15
CA LYS A 153 -1.71 -6.53 -19.88
C LYS A 153 -0.37 -5.85 -20.12
N TRP A 154 0.62 -6.04 -19.24
CA TRP A 154 1.97 -5.50 -19.48
C TRP A 154 2.64 -6.13 -20.69
N LEU A 155 2.43 -7.44 -20.90
CA LEU A 155 2.96 -8.14 -22.09
C LEU A 155 2.25 -7.71 -23.37
N GLU A 156 0.93 -7.60 -23.31
CA GLU A 156 0.12 -7.07 -24.43
C GLU A 156 0.59 -5.67 -24.84
N LEU A 157 0.73 -4.76 -23.86
CA LEU A 157 1.21 -3.40 -24.10
C LEU A 157 2.64 -3.39 -24.67
N LEU A 158 3.52 -4.25 -24.16
CA LEU A 158 4.88 -4.37 -24.69
C LEU A 158 4.85 -4.75 -26.16
N LYS A 159 3.99 -5.69 -26.55
CA LYS A 159 3.83 -6.10 -27.96
C LYS A 159 3.19 -5.03 -28.83
N GLU A 160 2.25 -4.26 -28.26
CA GLU A 160 1.59 -3.15 -28.94
C GLU A 160 2.57 -2.01 -29.29
N ILE A 161 3.38 -1.56 -28.30
CA ILE A 161 4.35 -0.47 -28.49
C ILE A 161 5.60 -0.89 -29.26
N ALA A 162 5.90 -2.17 -29.29
CA ALA A 162 7.08 -2.73 -29.95
C ALA A 162 6.76 -4.07 -30.62
N PRO A 163 6.10 -4.06 -31.81
CA PRO A 163 5.65 -5.29 -32.48
C PRO A 163 6.75 -6.27 -32.84
N THR A 164 8.00 -5.81 -32.96
CA THR A 164 9.18 -6.64 -33.28
C THR A 164 9.71 -7.42 -32.09
N VAL A 165 9.23 -7.14 -30.86
CA VAL A 165 9.65 -7.86 -29.64
C VAL A 165 9.21 -9.32 -29.73
N THR A 166 10.19 -10.22 -29.57
CA THR A 166 9.99 -11.68 -29.51
C THR A 166 10.52 -12.29 -28.21
N ARG A 167 11.18 -11.48 -27.38
CA ARG A 167 11.73 -11.88 -26.08
C ARG A 167 11.46 -10.80 -25.03
N ALA A 168 11.02 -11.18 -23.85
CA ALA A 168 10.83 -10.25 -22.75
C ALA A 168 11.56 -10.70 -21.48
N ALA A 169 12.36 -9.82 -20.88
CA ALA A 169 12.87 -10.03 -19.54
C ALA A 169 11.90 -9.43 -18.52
N VAL A 170 11.42 -10.28 -17.61
CA VAL A 170 10.52 -9.88 -16.53
C VAL A 170 11.34 -9.69 -15.25
N LEU A 171 11.53 -8.43 -14.87
CA LEU A 171 12.23 -8.05 -13.65
C LEU A 171 11.26 -8.23 -12.47
N ARG A 172 11.58 -9.14 -11.55
CA ARG A 172 10.70 -9.52 -10.45
C ARG A 172 11.44 -9.67 -9.13
N ASP A 173 10.74 -9.46 -8.03
CA ASP A 173 11.18 -9.87 -6.70
C ASP A 173 10.73 -11.31 -6.44
N ALA A 174 11.70 -12.24 -6.44
CA ALA A 174 11.42 -13.66 -6.22
C ALA A 174 11.22 -14.03 -4.74
N ALA A 175 11.46 -13.10 -3.81
CA ALA A 175 11.29 -13.32 -2.38
C ALA A 175 9.83 -13.14 -1.92
N ILE A 176 8.96 -12.57 -2.78
CA ILE A 176 7.55 -12.33 -2.48
C ILE A 176 6.64 -13.09 -3.44
N THR A 177 5.50 -13.57 -2.94
CA THR A 177 4.48 -14.31 -3.73
C THR A 177 4.01 -13.51 -4.93
N ALA A 178 3.88 -12.19 -4.80
CA ALA A 178 3.52 -11.28 -5.87
C ALA A 178 4.43 -11.41 -7.09
N GLY A 179 5.74 -11.34 -6.92
CA GLY A 179 6.69 -11.42 -8.03
C GLY A 179 6.68 -12.80 -8.72
N ILE A 180 6.39 -13.87 -7.97
CA ILE A 180 6.23 -15.21 -8.50
C ILE A 180 4.93 -15.32 -9.30
N GLY A 181 3.81 -14.90 -8.73
CA GLY A 181 2.48 -14.99 -9.35
C GLY A 181 2.35 -14.13 -10.60
N GLN A 182 2.82 -12.88 -10.57
CA GLN A 182 2.84 -11.99 -11.74
C GLN A 182 3.65 -12.60 -12.90
N PHE A 183 4.82 -13.16 -12.61
CA PHE A 183 5.61 -13.84 -13.63
C PHE A 183 4.88 -15.06 -14.21
N ALA A 184 4.21 -15.86 -13.37
CA ALA A 184 3.46 -17.03 -13.82
C ALA A 184 2.33 -16.65 -14.79
N VAL A 185 1.59 -15.57 -14.50
CA VAL A 185 0.54 -15.05 -15.40
C VAL A 185 1.15 -14.57 -16.72
N ILE A 186 2.23 -13.75 -16.69
CA ILE A 186 2.91 -13.30 -17.91
C ILE A 186 3.38 -14.50 -18.73
N GLN A 187 3.97 -15.52 -18.10
CA GLN A 187 4.47 -16.72 -18.75
C GLN A 187 3.35 -17.54 -19.38
N SER A 188 2.18 -17.61 -18.74
CA SER A 188 1.02 -18.40 -19.26
C SER A 188 0.48 -17.84 -20.56
N VAL A 189 0.52 -16.52 -20.77
CA VAL A 189 0.01 -15.85 -21.98
C VAL A 189 1.10 -15.55 -23.01
N ALA A 190 2.37 -15.71 -22.67
CA ALA A 190 3.50 -15.28 -23.52
C ALA A 190 3.49 -15.92 -24.90
N ARG A 191 3.12 -17.19 -25.01
CA ARG A 191 3.07 -17.91 -26.29
C ARG A 191 2.04 -17.36 -27.26
N SER A 192 0.88 -16.87 -26.74
CA SER A 192 -0.16 -16.29 -27.60
C SER A 192 0.27 -14.97 -28.26
N PHE A 193 1.26 -14.29 -27.67
CA PHE A 193 1.87 -13.08 -28.21
C PHE A 193 3.15 -13.34 -29.03
N GLY A 194 3.58 -14.62 -29.14
CA GLY A 194 4.84 -14.96 -29.81
C GLY A 194 6.08 -14.43 -29.08
N ILE A 195 6.03 -14.35 -27.77
CA ILE A 195 7.11 -13.81 -26.94
C ILE A 195 7.68 -14.92 -26.03
N ASP A 196 9.00 -15.08 -26.04
CA ASP A 196 9.72 -15.89 -25.05
C ASP A 196 10.04 -15.05 -23.81
N VAL A 197 9.62 -15.50 -22.62
CA VAL A 197 9.80 -14.74 -21.37
C VAL A 197 10.85 -15.36 -20.47
N LYS A 198 11.73 -14.51 -19.91
CA LYS A 198 12.76 -14.89 -18.96
C LYS A 198 12.68 -14.05 -17.69
N ALA A 199 12.71 -14.69 -16.52
CA ALA A 199 12.77 -13.98 -15.26
C ALA A 199 14.18 -13.41 -15.01
N ILE A 200 14.24 -12.15 -14.53
CA ILE A 200 15.39 -11.53 -13.90
C ILE A 200 14.99 -11.19 -12.48
N ASN A 201 15.66 -11.83 -11.50
CA ASN A 201 15.36 -11.59 -10.10
C ASN A 201 16.02 -10.29 -9.63
N LEU A 202 15.23 -9.38 -9.11
CA LEU A 202 15.71 -8.18 -8.45
C LEU A 202 16.42 -8.55 -7.14
N ARG A 203 17.62 -8.04 -6.94
CA ARG A 203 18.41 -8.18 -5.71
C ARG A 203 19.13 -6.86 -5.41
N ASP A 204 20.25 -6.64 -6.04
CA ASP A 204 21.11 -5.47 -5.92
C ASP A 204 21.39 -4.86 -7.30
N ALA A 205 21.91 -3.64 -7.31
CA ALA A 205 22.19 -2.89 -8.53
C ALA A 205 23.09 -3.65 -9.50
N ALA A 206 24.18 -4.26 -9.02
CA ALA A 206 25.15 -4.97 -9.86
C ALA A 206 24.56 -6.19 -10.55
N THR A 207 23.72 -6.95 -9.83
CA THR A 207 22.97 -8.09 -10.37
C THR A 207 21.98 -7.64 -11.45
N ILE A 208 21.26 -6.54 -11.23
CA ILE A 208 20.31 -5.97 -12.20
C ILE A 208 21.07 -5.55 -13.46
N GLU A 209 22.13 -4.75 -13.32
CA GLU A 209 22.95 -4.28 -14.43
C GLU A 209 23.51 -5.41 -15.29
N SER A 210 24.15 -6.39 -14.67
CA SER A 210 24.75 -7.52 -15.38
C SER A 210 23.71 -8.39 -16.09
N SER A 211 22.56 -8.63 -15.46
CA SER A 211 21.48 -9.45 -16.02
C SER A 211 20.79 -8.76 -17.19
N VAL A 212 20.49 -7.46 -17.09
CA VAL A 212 19.90 -6.68 -18.19
C VAL A 212 20.90 -6.53 -19.33
N ALA A 213 22.18 -6.27 -19.06
CA ALA A 213 23.23 -6.21 -20.07
C ALA A 213 23.37 -7.53 -20.84
N ALA A 214 23.35 -8.66 -20.12
CA ALA A 214 23.40 -9.99 -20.72
C ALA A 214 22.16 -10.27 -21.61
N PHE A 215 20.97 -9.90 -21.14
CA PHE A 215 19.73 -10.02 -21.91
C PHE A 215 19.74 -9.18 -23.19
N ALA A 216 20.28 -7.96 -23.13
CA ALA A 216 20.31 -7.01 -24.23
C ALA A 216 21.25 -7.40 -25.39
N ARG A 217 22.12 -8.42 -25.23
CA ARG A 217 23.05 -8.88 -26.28
C ARG A 217 22.35 -9.47 -27.51
N ALA A 218 21.16 -10.04 -27.33
CA ALA A 218 20.37 -10.57 -28.42
C ALA A 218 19.28 -9.58 -28.84
N PRO A 219 18.91 -9.52 -30.14
CA PRO A 219 17.94 -8.56 -30.67
C PRO A 219 16.51 -8.85 -30.19
N ASN A 220 15.60 -7.90 -30.49
CA ASN A 220 14.15 -8.01 -30.29
C ASN A 220 13.74 -8.27 -28.84
N GLY A 221 14.52 -7.75 -27.88
CA GLY A 221 14.22 -7.83 -26.46
C GLY A 221 13.36 -6.66 -25.97
N GLY A 222 12.55 -6.90 -24.92
CA GLY A 222 11.84 -5.90 -24.16
C GLY A 222 11.89 -6.21 -22.66
N LEU A 223 11.47 -5.24 -21.84
CA LEU A 223 11.45 -5.39 -20.39
C LEU A 223 10.01 -5.26 -19.85
N ILE A 224 9.71 -6.05 -18.83
CA ILE A 224 8.49 -5.91 -18.02
C ILE A 224 8.93 -5.81 -16.57
N LEU A 225 8.49 -4.78 -15.86
CA LEU A 225 8.79 -4.61 -14.45
C LEU A 225 7.57 -4.93 -13.59
N THR A 226 7.73 -5.94 -12.72
CA THR A 226 6.68 -6.28 -11.75
C THR A 226 6.78 -5.42 -10.50
N ALA A 227 5.70 -5.40 -9.71
CA ALA A 227 5.59 -4.54 -8.55
C ALA A 227 6.29 -5.15 -7.32
N SER A 228 7.20 -4.40 -6.73
CA SER A 228 7.81 -4.71 -5.42
C SER A 228 8.49 -3.47 -4.83
N ALA A 229 8.85 -3.53 -3.55
CA ALA A 229 9.67 -2.48 -2.94
C ALA A 229 11.04 -2.37 -3.61
N LEU A 230 11.66 -3.51 -4.00
CA LEU A 230 12.94 -3.52 -4.71
C LEU A 230 12.86 -2.86 -6.09
N SER A 231 11.73 -3.02 -6.80
CA SER A 231 11.53 -2.33 -8.08
C SER A 231 11.47 -0.81 -7.90
N ALA A 232 10.87 -0.33 -6.81
CA ALA A 232 10.82 1.09 -6.49
C ALA A 232 12.20 1.64 -6.09
N VAL A 233 12.96 0.91 -5.28
CA VAL A 233 14.33 1.29 -4.86
C VAL A 233 15.26 1.41 -6.08
N HIS A 234 15.14 0.51 -7.06
CA HIS A 234 16.01 0.49 -8.25
C HIS A 234 15.38 1.13 -9.48
N ARG A 235 14.32 1.96 -9.32
CA ARG A 235 13.55 2.57 -10.41
C ARG A 235 14.43 3.26 -11.44
N ASP A 236 15.24 4.21 -11.00
CA ASP A 236 16.03 5.08 -11.88
C ASP A 236 17.12 4.28 -12.61
N LEU A 237 17.71 3.29 -11.94
CA LEU A 237 18.64 2.35 -12.56
C LEU A 237 17.96 1.55 -13.68
N ILE A 238 16.79 0.97 -13.42
CA ILE A 238 16.08 0.14 -14.40
C ILE A 238 15.67 0.97 -15.63
N ILE A 239 15.18 2.19 -15.41
CA ILE A 239 14.83 3.12 -16.50
C ILE A 239 16.07 3.45 -17.32
N SER A 240 17.20 3.77 -16.68
CA SER A 240 18.45 4.09 -17.37
C SER A 240 18.99 2.92 -18.19
N LEU A 241 18.88 1.69 -17.69
CA LEU A 241 19.27 0.49 -18.41
C LEU A 241 18.38 0.20 -19.61
N ALA A 242 17.05 0.39 -19.47
CA ALA A 242 16.10 0.27 -20.57
C ALA A 242 16.46 1.26 -21.71
N ALA A 243 16.73 2.52 -21.37
CA ALA A 243 17.15 3.54 -22.33
C ALA A 243 18.51 3.24 -22.96
N LYS A 244 19.52 2.90 -22.13
CA LYS A 244 20.88 2.58 -22.58
C LYS A 244 20.92 1.45 -23.61
N TYR A 245 20.13 0.41 -23.39
CA TYR A 245 20.08 -0.76 -24.27
C TYR A 245 18.94 -0.70 -25.30
N ARG A 246 18.20 0.41 -25.36
CA ARG A 246 17.04 0.59 -26.24
C ARG A 246 16.03 -0.54 -26.15
N LEU A 247 15.76 -1.00 -24.93
CA LEU A 247 14.78 -2.03 -24.64
C LEU A 247 13.42 -1.37 -24.38
N PRO A 248 12.41 -1.58 -25.24
CA PRO A 248 11.05 -1.17 -24.91
C PRO A 248 10.66 -1.77 -23.56
N ALA A 249 10.05 -0.95 -22.69
CA ALA A 249 9.77 -1.38 -21.31
C ALA A 249 8.36 -0.98 -20.88
N THR A 250 7.68 -1.89 -20.19
CA THR A 250 6.39 -1.64 -19.53
C THR A 250 6.58 -1.67 -18.01
N TYR A 251 5.91 -0.72 -17.36
CA TYR A 251 6.02 -0.51 -15.91
C TYR A 251 4.65 -0.62 -15.24
N GLN A 252 4.62 -0.95 -13.97
CA GLN A 252 3.42 -1.13 -13.18
C GLN A 252 2.82 0.18 -12.63
N GLU A 253 3.53 1.32 -12.78
CA GLU A 253 3.12 2.58 -12.14
C GLU A 253 3.53 3.80 -12.98
N ARG A 254 2.67 4.83 -12.98
CA ARG A 254 2.88 6.09 -13.71
C ARG A 254 4.15 6.85 -13.31
N SER A 255 4.60 6.71 -12.08
CA SER A 255 5.83 7.34 -11.58
C SER A 255 7.07 6.94 -12.37
N TYR A 256 7.10 5.74 -12.94
CA TYR A 256 8.18 5.30 -13.84
C TYR A 256 8.18 6.07 -15.15
N VAL A 257 7.00 6.39 -15.70
CA VAL A 257 6.89 7.20 -16.91
C VAL A 257 7.28 8.65 -16.63
N ALA A 258 6.88 9.20 -15.49
CA ALA A 258 7.29 10.53 -15.06
C ALA A 258 8.82 10.66 -14.87
N ALA A 259 9.50 9.53 -14.55
CA ALA A 259 10.95 9.45 -14.43
C ALA A 259 11.67 9.09 -15.75
N GLY A 260 10.96 9.06 -16.90
CA GLY A 260 11.52 8.79 -18.23
C GLY A 260 11.27 7.39 -18.78
N GLY A 261 10.48 6.56 -18.11
CA GLY A 261 10.03 5.26 -18.62
C GLY A 261 9.04 5.39 -19.78
N LEU A 262 8.96 4.36 -20.63
CA LEU A 262 8.20 4.43 -21.89
C LEU A 262 6.69 4.36 -21.70
N VAL A 263 6.17 3.36 -20.98
CA VAL A 263 4.73 3.15 -20.77
C VAL A 263 4.46 2.48 -19.44
N SER A 264 3.38 2.84 -18.78
CA SER A 264 2.92 2.18 -17.58
C SER A 264 1.45 1.83 -17.62
N TYR A 265 1.08 0.77 -16.89
CA TYR A 265 -0.29 0.36 -16.69
C TYR A 265 -0.45 -0.19 -15.26
N GLY A 266 -1.30 0.43 -14.45
CA GLY A 266 -1.49 -0.01 -13.06
C GLY A 266 -2.41 0.87 -12.25
N SER A 267 -2.52 0.55 -10.97
CA SER A 267 -3.43 1.17 -10.03
C SER A 267 -2.96 2.55 -9.55
N ASN A 268 -3.92 3.38 -9.14
CA ASN A 268 -3.62 4.66 -8.51
C ASN A 268 -3.25 4.48 -7.04
N PHE A 269 -1.95 4.43 -6.75
CA PHE A 269 -1.48 4.24 -5.38
C PHE A 269 -1.78 5.41 -4.45
N LEU A 270 -1.87 6.64 -4.96
CA LEU A 270 -2.30 7.77 -4.13
C LEU A 270 -3.73 7.59 -3.62
N ASP A 271 -4.62 7.08 -4.48
CA ASP A 271 -5.99 6.77 -4.09
C ASP A 271 -6.05 5.66 -3.03
N GLN A 272 -5.26 4.61 -3.19
CA GLN A 272 -5.19 3.54 -2.17
C GLN A 272 -4.78 4.08 -0.79
N HIS A 273 -3.82 5.00 -0.73
CA HIS A 273 -3.39 5.59 0.55
C HIS A 273 -4.45 6.51 1.16
N ARG A 274 -5.20 7.27 0.33
CA ARG A 274 -6.36 8.04 0.83
C ARG A 274 -7.44 7.13 1.40
N ARG A 275 -7.74 6.03 0.71
CA ARG A 275 -8.73 5.04 1.16
C ARG A 275 -8.25 4.27 2.41
N ALA A 276 -6.96 4.00 2.54
CA ALA A 276 -6.39 3.39 3.74
C ALA A 276 -6.63 4.26 4.98
N ALA A 277 -6.59 5.60 4.84
CA ALA A 277 -6.93 6.51 5.93
C ALA A 277 -8.38 6.34 6.43
N VAL A 278 -9.32 6.01 5.54
CA VAL A 278 -10.71 5.72 5.92
C VAL A 278 -10.80 4.45 6.79
N TYR A 279 -10.04 3.41 6.46
CA TYR A 279 -10.02 2.18 7.28
C TYR A 279 -9.32 2.40 8.63
N VAL A 280 -8.23 3.17 8.63
CA VAL A 280 -7.59 3.61 9.88
C VAL A 280 -8.58 4.38 10.76
N ASP A 281 -9.35 5.31 10.21
CA ASP A 281 -10.39 6.07 10.91
C ASP A 281 -11.45 5.15 11.54
N ARG A 282 -12.00 4.21 10.76
CA ARG A 282 -12.99 3.25 11.24
C ARG A 282 -12.46 2.41 12.41
N ILE A 283 -11.22 1.92 12.30
CA ILE A 283 -10.59 1.13 13.37
C ILE A 283 -10.30 1.99 14.61
N LEU A 284 -9.82 3.21 14.45
CA LEU A 284 -9.62 4.14 15.56
C LEU A 284 -10.93 4.49 16.28
N LYS A 285 -12.07 4.40 15.58
CA LYS A 285 -13.43 4.55 16.11
C LYS A 285 -14.01 3.26 16.71
N GLY A 286 -13.29 2.13 16.63
CA GLY A 286 -13.64 0.89 17.31
C GLY A 286 -14.11 -0.27 16.41
N GLU A 287 -14.11 -0.10 15.08
CA GLU A 287 -14.41 -1.20 14.18
C GLU A 287 -13.26 -2.21 14.15
N LYS A 288 -13.57 -3.50 13.93
CA LYS A 288 -12.57 -4.55 13.89
C LYS A 288 -12.09 -4.78 12.45
N PRO A 289 -10.79 -5.04 12.23
CA PRO A 289 -10.29 -5.41 10.91
C PRO A 289 -11.03 -6.60 10.27
N ALA A 290 -11.42 -7.59 11.08
CA ALA A 290 -12.15 -8.76 10.63
C ALA A 290 -13.51 -8.44 9.96
N ASP A 291 -14.14 -7.33 10.35
CA ASP A 291 -15.45 -6.90 9.85
C ASP A 291 -15.33 -5.96 8.63
N LEU A 292 -14.11 -5.63 8.22
CA LEU A 292 -13.81 -4.71 7.11
C LEU A 292 -13.33 -5.48 5.88
N PRO A 293 -14.15 -5.65 4.82
CA PRO A 293 -13.74 -6.37 3.63
C PRO A 293 -12.49 -5.77 2.98
N VAL A 294 -11.60 -6.62 2.48
CA VAL A 294 -10.47 -6.17 1.66
C VAL A 294 -10.98 -5.55 0.37
N GLN A 295 -10.52 -4.37 0.04
CA GLN A 295 -10.97 -3.62 -1.13
C GLN A 295 -10.08 -3.92 -2.34
N ALA A 296 -10.73 -4.19 -3.47
CA ALA A 296 -10.06 -4.21 -4.76
C ALA A 296 -9.61 -2.80 -5.18
N PRO A 297 -8.57 -2.67 -6.02
CA PRO A 297 -8.15 -1.38 -6.52
C PRO A 297 -9.22 -0.77 -7.42
N THR A 298 -9.46 0.53 -7.28
CA THR A 298 -10.09 1.31 -8.35
C THR A 298 -9.05 1.47 -9.46
N THR A 299 -9.30 0.86 -10.61
CA THR A 299 -8.39 0.93 -11.73
C THR A 299 -8.51 2.26 -12.43
N ASP A 300 -7.60 3.19 -12.18
CA ASP A 300 -7.28 4.25 -13.13
C ASP A 300 -6.41 3.63 -14.23
N ARG A 301 -7.04 3.38 -15.36
CA ARG A 301 -6.36 2.94 -16.57
C ARG A 301 -5.67 4.17 -17.21
N SER A 302 -4.61 4.66 -16.62
CA SER A 302 -3.80 5.69 -17.25
C SER A 302 -2.67 5.01 -18.03
N VAL A 303 -2.86 4.88 -19.32
CA VAL A 303 -1.78 4.64 -20.28
C VAL A 303 -1.19 6.00 -20.58
N SER A 304 0.04 6.27 -20.16
CA SER A 304 0.77 7.44 -20.62
C SER A 304 1.97 6.98 -21.43
N SER A 305 2.04 7.43 -22.68
CA SER A 305 3.24 7.31 -23.49
C SER A 305 4.09 8.54 -23.27
N ALA A 306 5.37 8.38 -22.97
CA ALA A 306 6.34 9.45 -23.17
C ALA A 306 6.52 9.61 -24.69
N ALA A 307 6.17 10.78 -25.22
CA ALA A 307 6.37 11.13 -26.63
C ALA A 307 7.86 11.36 -26.94
#